data_316b76b7e95f92322f814cf2cf8c320a
#
_entry.id   316b76b7e95f92322f814cf2cf8c320a
#
_cell.length_a   1.000
_cell.length_b   1.000
_cell.length_c   1.000
_cell.angle_alpha   90.00
_cell.angle_beta   90.00
_cell.angle_gamma   90.00
#
_symmetry.space_group_name_H-M   'P 1'
#
loop_
_entity.id
_entity.type
_entity.pdbx_description
1 polymer ?
#
loop_
_entity_poly.entity_id
_entity_poly.type
_entity_poly.pdbx_seq_one_letter_code
_entity_poly.pdbx_strand_id
1 'polypeptide(L)'
;MVRRAVMGTAGRPTKLTHAQVSTGFPMLVRVSMKALYSLMETRVRPATLADAQAINAIHNHYVRTCTCTWQTIEETEENRLKWLKSRDQAHPVIVAESDHQVVGWGSISTYNNRTGWSATVEDSVFVHHAHQGKGLGKLILGDLLLRAEQLGHKSVIARISGEQVGSLRLHAALGFEPAGRLKAVGRKFEQDLDCVYLLKSLRKP
;
A
#
# COMPACT_ATOMS: atom_id res chain seq x y z
N MET A 1 -49.60 -65.04 24.71
CA MET A 1 -50.00 -64.24 25.88
C MET A 1 -49.51 -62.83 25.65
N VAL A 2 -50.26 -61.99 25.13
CA VAL A 2 -51.16 -60.92 25.64
C VAL A 2 -50.53 -60.13 26.80
N ARG A 3 -50.20 -58.86 26.55
CA ARG A 3 -50.61 -57.60 27.20
C ARG A 3 -49.72 -56.46 26.70
N ARG A 4 -50.29 -55.56 26.00
CA ARG A 4 -51.02 -54.30 26.23
C ARG A 4 -50.10 -53.07 26.41
N ALA A 5 -50.41 -52.16 25.54
CA ALA A 5 -49.93 -50.77 25.41
C ALA A 5 -50.27 -49.92 26.66
N VAL A 6 -49.44 -48.89 26.92
CA VAL A 6 -49.90 -47.66 27.56
C VAL A 6 -49.27 -46.46 26.80
N MET A 7 -50.13 -45.60 26.36
CA MET A 7 -49.82 -44.24 25.86
C MET A 7 -49.43 -43.33 27.01
N GLY A 8 -48.49 -42.44 26.80
CA GLY A 8 -48.09 -41.39 27.74
C GLY A 8 -47.47 -40.18 27.04
N THR A 9 -48.30 -39.22 26.71
CA THR A 9 -48.23 -37.75 26.76
C THR A 9 -46.98 -37.02 26.23
N ALA A 10 -47.26 -36.14 25.28
CA ALA A 10 -46.43 -35.10 24.70
C ALA A 10 -45.76 -34.18 25.75
N GLY A 11 -44.46 -34.10 25.70
CA GLY A 11 -43.65 -33.09 26.40
C GLY A 11 -43.22 -32.00 25.43
N ARG A 12 -43.47 -30.73 25.78
CA ARG A 12 -43.09 -29.52 25.07
C ARG A 12 -41.59 -29.42 24.85
N PRO A 13 -41.12 -28.79 23.77
CA PRO A 13 -39.65 -28.54 23.56
C PRO A 13 -39.17 -27.46 24.52
N THR A 14 -38.21 -27.83 25.33
CA THR A 14 -37.42 -26.92 26.19
C THR A 14 -36.51 -26.03 25.36
N LYS A 15 -36.57 -24.74 25.66
CA LYS A 15 -35.67 -23.70 25.12
C LYS A 15 -34.21 -24.04 25.40
N LEU A 16 -33.43 -24.16 24.35
CA LEU A 16 -31.98 -24.20 24.42
C LEU A 16 -31.46 -22.81 24.84
N THR A 17 -30.91 -22.72 26.04
CA THR A 17 -30.17 -21.58 26.55
C THR A 17 -28.85 -21.47 25.85
N HIS A 18 -28.51 -20.25 25.36
CA HIS A 18 -27.23 -19.90 24.81
C HIS A 18 -26.09 -20.17 25.84
N ALA A 19 -25.32 -21.20 25.62
CA ALA A 19 -24.01 -21.35 26.25
C ALA A 19 -23.04 -20.40 25.52
N GLN A 20 -22.50 -19.43 26.26
CA GLN A 20 -21.41 -18.58 25.82
C GLN A 20 -20.14 -19.44 25.64
N VAL A 21 -19.77 -19.66 24.40
CA VAL A 21 -18.43 -20.15 24.06
C VAL A 21 -17.54 -18.93 23.85
N SER A 22 -16.84 -18.55 24.90
CA SER A 22 -15.71 -17.60 24.84
C SER A 22 -14.51 -18.33 24.28
N THR A 23 -14.33 -18.29 22.96
CA THR A 23 -13.06 -18.62 22.32
C THR A 23 -12.44 -17.33 21.83
N GLY A 24 -11.31 -16.94 22.44
CA GLY A 24 -10.50 -15.82 22.03
C GLY A 24 -9.93 -16.05 20.63
N PHE A 25 -10.61 -15.52 19.62
CA PHE A 25 -10.02 -15.33 18.29
C PHE A 25 -9.15 -14.08 18.30
N PRO A 26 -7.94 -14.12 17.71
CA PRO A 26 -7.14 -12.92 17.54
C PRO A 26 -7.92 -11.93 16.69
N MET A 27 -7.78 -10.66 17.04
CA MET A 27 -8.46 -9.50 16.46
C MET A 27 -8.38 -9.52 14.92
N LEU A 28 -9.36 -10.16 14.28
CA LEU A 28 -9.58 -10.09 12.85
C LEU A 28 -9.91 -8.64 12.52
N VAL A 29 -9.01 -7.98 11.79
CA VAL A 29 -9.28 -6.68 11.18
C VAL A 29 -10.58 -6.84 10.40
N ARG A 30 -11.66 -6.21 10.87
CA ARG A 30 -12.95 -6.15 10.17
C ARG A 30 -12.76 -5.32 8.90
N VAL A 31 -12.31 -5.95 7.83
CA VAL A 31 -12.37 -5.35 6.50
C VAL A 31 -13.84 -5.35 6.09
N SER A 32 -14.40 -4.17 5.87
CA SER A 32 -15.78 -4.05 5.37
C SER A 32 -15.91 -4.83 4.06
N MET A 33 -17.00 -5.59 3.88
CA MET A 33 -17.32 -6.27 2.61
C MET A 33 -17.21 -5.31 1.42
N LYS A 34 -17.65 -4.05 1.58
CA LYS A 34 -17.53 -3.01 0.56
C LYS A 34 -16.08 -2.68 0.22
N ALA A 35 -15.17 -2.70 1.21
CA ALA A 35 -13.74 -2.51 0.98
C ALA A 35 -13.12 -3.73 0.29
N LEU A 36 -13.58 -4.94 0.58
CA LEU A 36 -13.16 -6.16 -0.09
C LEU A 36 -13.60 -6.18 -1.56
N TYR A 37 -14.86 -5.82 -1.85
CA TYR A 37 -15.37 -5.67 -3.22
C TYR A 37 -14.61 -4.59 -3.99
N SER A 38 -14.37 -3.42 -3.41
CA SER A 38 -13.58 -2.36 -4.04
C SER A 38 -12.14 -2.79 -4.35
N LEU A 39 -11.54 -3.65 -3.51
CA LEU A 39 -10.21 -4.20 -3.78
C LEU A 39 -10.23 -5.24 -4.92
N MET A 40 -11.29 -6.04 -5.02
CA MET A 40 -11.46 -7.05 -6.08
C MET A 40 -11.66 -6.41 -7.46
N GLU A 41 -12.19 -5.18 -7.51
CA GLU A 41 -12.38 -4.41 -8.76
C GLU A 41 -11.18 -3.50 -9.07
N THR A 42 -10.19 -3.39 -8.17
CA THR A 42 -9.03 -2.55 -8.39
C THR A 42 -8.01 -3.26 -9.29
N ARG A 43 -7.71 -2.66 -10.41
CA ARG A 43 -6.71 -3.11 -11.37
C ARG A 43 -5.43 -2.28 -11.25
N VAL A 44 -4.28 -2.95 -11.16
CA VAL A 44 -2.97 -2.28 -11.30
C VAL A 44 -2.51 -2.42 -12.75
N ARG A 45 -2.09 -1.32 -13.37
CA ARG A 45 -1.60 -1.27 -14.74
C ARG A 45 -0.46 -0.26 -14.90
N PRO A 46 0.36 -0.38 -15.96
CA PRO A 46 1.28 0.69 -16.32
C PRO A 46 0.56 2.02 -16.49
N ALA A 47 1.19 3.11 -16.04
CA ALA A 47 0.69 4.44 -16.27
C ALA A 47 0.86 4.84 -17.74
N THR A 48 -0.08 5.64 -18.23
CA THR A 48 -0.03 6.28 -19.54
C THR A 48 0.07 7.80 -19.37
N LEU A 49 0.32 8.52 -20.43
CA LEU A 49 0.35 9.99 -20.38
C LEU A 49 -1.01 10.59 -19.97
N ALA A 50 -2.10 9.89 -20.25
CA ALA A 50 -3.44 10.32 -19.83
C ALA A 50 -3.63 10.29 -18.29
N ASP A 51 -2.82 9.52 -17.57
CA ASP A 51 -2.89 9.44 -16.11
C ASP A 51 -2.15 10.60 -15.41
N ALA A 52 -1.43 11.44 -16.16
CA ALA A 52 -0.58 12.51 -15.61
C ALA A 52 -1.34 13.44 -14.66
N GLN A 53 -2.54 13.86 -15.04
CA GLN A 53 -3.38 14.76 -14.23
C GLN A 53 -3.77 14.11 -12.91
N ALA A 54 -4.23 12.85 -12.92
CA ALA A 54 -4.64 12.13 -11.72
C ALA A 54 -3.44 11.85 -10.79
N ILE A 55 -2.31 11.42 -11.35
CA ILE A 55 -1.05 11.22 -10.61
C ILE A 55 -0.64 12.54 -9.94
N ASN A 56 -0.70 13.65 -10.70
CA ASN A 56 -0.33 14.96 -10.18
C ASN A 56 -1.27 15.43 -9.06
N ALA A 57 -2.56 15.28 -9.24
CA ALA A 57 -3.57 15.65 -8.24
C ALA A 57 -3.36 14.89 -6.92
N ILE A 58 -3.15 13.57 -6.99
CA ILE A 58 -2.87 12.73 -5.81
C ILE A 58 -1.57 13.19 -5.14
N HIS A 59 -0.50 13.41 -5.89
CA HIS A 59 0.79 13.83 -5.33
C HIS A 59 0.71 15.21 -4.68
N ASN A 60 0.14 16.20 -5.37
CA ASN A 60 0.03 17.56 -4.88
C ASN A 60 -0.87 17.70 -3.64
N HIS A 61 -1.89 16.84 -3.50
CA HIS A 61 -2.62 16.75 -2.24
C HIS A 61 -1.65 16.52 -1.06
N TYR A 62 -0.70 15.61 -1.19
CA TYR A 62 0.27 15.30 -0.13
C TYR A 62 1.39 16.35 -0.02
N VAL A 63 1.72 17.04 -1.11
CA VAL A 63 2.62 18.21 -1.01
C VAL A 63 2.04 19.26 -0.09
N ARG A 64 0.73 19.52 -0.17
CA ARG A 64 0.05 20.55 0.65
C ARG A 64 -0.27 20.11 2.08
N THR A 65 -0.47 18.81 2.32
CA THR A 65 -1.14 18.35 3.55
C THR A 65 -0.33 17.38 4.40
N CYS A 66 0.81 16.91 3.92
CA CYS A 66 1.50 15.79 4.57
C CYS A 66 3.03 15.94 4.52
N THR A 67 3.72 15.43 5.55
CA THR A 67 5.17 15.27 5.57
C THR A 67 5.64 14.00 4.82
N CYS A 68 4.73 13.23 4.24
CA CYS A 68 4.99 11.98 3.52
C CYS A 68 5.68 12.16 2.15
N THR A 69 5.79 13.36 1.66
CA THR A 69 6.63 13.75 0.52
C THR A 69 7.59 14.86 0.92
N TRP A 70 8.82 14.78 0.43
CA TRP A 70 9.86 15.79 0.66
C TRP A 70 9.69 17.07 -0.18
N GLN A 71 8.77 17.05 -1.15
CA GLN A 71 8.45 18.23 -1.92
C GLN A 71 7.62 19.22 -1.11
N THR A 72 7.97 20.50 -1.22
CA THR A 72 7.33 21.63 -0.54
C THR A 72 6.53 22.52 -1.50
N ILE A 73 6.77 22.37 -2.80
CA ILE A 73 6.11 23.11 -3.89
C ILE A 73 5.37 22.11 -4.75
N GLU A 74 4.14 22.46 -5.11
CA GLU A 74 3.31 21.65 -6.01
C GLU A 74 3.93 21.54 -7.40
N GLU A 75 3.75 20.37 -8.00
CA GLU A 75 4.19 20.09 -9.35
C GLU A 75 3.13 20.53 -10.34
N THR A 76 3.54 21.11 -11.46
CA THR A 76 2.64 21.45 -12.56
C THR A 76 2.28 20.21 -13.37
N GLU A 77 1.13 20.23 -14.08
CA GLU A 77 0.76 19.13 -14.99
C GLU A 77 1.78 18.96 -16.10
N GLU A 78 2.32 20.05 -16.63
CA GLU A 78 3.35 20.01 -17.66
C GLU A 78 4.61 19.29 -17.20
N ASN A 79 5.09 19.59 -16.00
CA ASN A 79 6.25 18.93 -15.42
C ASN A 79 5.96 17.46 -15.12
N ARG A 80 4.74 17.15 -14.66
CA ARG A 80 4.32 15.75 -14.46
C ARG A 80 4.29 14.97 -15.77
N LEU A 81 3.82 15.57 -16.85
CA LEU A 81 3.87 14.98 -18.20
C LEU A 81 5.31 14.77 -18.67
N LYS A 82 6.19 15.76 -18.48
CA LYS A 82 7.62 15.64 -18.82
C LYS A 82 8.26 14.50 -18.03
N TRP A 83 7.95 14.42 -16.73
CA TRP A 83 8.42 13.34 -15.87
C TRP A 83 7.94 11.96 -16.34
N LEU A 84 6.65 11.79 -16.70
CA LEU A 84 6.14 10.52 -17.25
C LEU A 84 6.80 10.16 -18.58
N LYS A 85 7.01 11.13 -19.47
CA LYS A 85 7.69 10.92 -20.76
C LYS A 85 9.16 10.51 -20.59
N SER A 86 9.82 10.96 -19.53
CA SER A 86 11.22 10.63 -19.25
C SER A 86 11.41 9.25 -18.61
N ARG A 87 10.31 8.55 -18.27
CA ARG A 87 10.39 7.20 -17.66
C ARG A 87 10.74 6.18 -18.72
N ASP A 88 11.61 5.24 -18.35
CA ASP A 88 12.04 4.12 -19.19
C ASP A 88 11.45 2.80 -18.69
N GLN A 89 11.73 1.74 -19.40
CA GLN A 89 11.26 0.40 -19.05
C GLN A 89 11.85 -0.12 -17.74
N ALA A 90 13.07 0.31 -17.38
CA ALA A 90 13.73 -0.10 -16.14
C ALA A 90 13.14 0.60 -14.90
N HIS A 91 12.44 1.71 -15.09
CA HIS A 91 11.90 2.54 -14.01
C HIS A 91 10.40 2.83 -14.23
N PRO A 92 9.53 1.80 -14.21
CA PRO A 92 8.12 1.94 -14.52
C PRO A 92 7.37 2.80 -13.51
N VAL A 93 6.30 3.42 -14.01
CA VAL A 93 5.23 4.04 -13.23
C VAL A 93 3.97 3.22 -13.43
N ILE A 94 3.26 2.92 -12.35
CA ILE A 94 1.99 2.17 -12.37
C ILE A 94 0.90 2.97 -11.67
N VAL A 95 -0.33 2.69 -12.04
CA VAL A 95 -1.54 3.22 -11.38
C VAL A 95 -2.43 2.09 -10.89
N ALA A 96 -3.09 2.33 -9.76
CA ALA A 96 -4.22 1.53 -9.31
C ALA A 96 -5.50 2.24 -9.75
N GLU A 97 -6.32 1.55 -10.51
CA GLU A 97 -7.58 2.03 -11.07
C GLU A 97 -8.74 1.27 -10.46
N SER A 98 -9.76 1.98 -9.99
CA SER A 98 -11.04 1.46 -9.50
C SER A 98 -12.15 2.31 -10.07
N ASP A 99 -13.22 1.70 -10.58
CA ASP A 99 -14.34 2.41 -11.22
C ASP A 99 -13.88 3.42 -12.30
N HIS A 100 -12.91 3.02 -13.13
CA HIS A 100 -12.29 3.87 -14.17
C HIS A 100 -11.59 5.14 -13.65
N GLN A 101 -11.31 5.21 -12.36
CA GLN A 101 -10.59 6.32 -11.73
C GLN A 101 -9.25 5.86 -11.16
N VAL A 102 -8.22 6.68 -11.32
CA VAL A 102 -6.92 6.43 -10.67
C VAL A 102 -7.05 6.74 -9.18
N VAL A 103 -6.97 5.69 -8.35
CA VAL A 103 -7.09 5.77 -6.90
C VAL A 103 -5.75 5.65 -6.15
N GLY A 104 -4.67 5.50 -6.90
CA GLY A 104 -3.31 5.46 -6.37
C GLY A 104 -2.31 5.26 -7.48
N TRP A 105 -1.05 5.50 -7.19
CA TRP A 105 0.05 5.28 -8.12
C TRP A 105 1.33 4.92 -7.39
N GLY A 106 2.27 4.34 -8.11
CA GLY A 106 3.61 4.09 -7.62
C GLY A 106 4.62 4.09 -8.74
N SER A 107 5.88 4.25 -8.38
CA SER A 107 6.99 4.20 -9.31
C SER A 107 8.24 3.63 -8.65
N ILE A 108 9.12 3.11 -9.46
CA ILE A 108 10.53 2.93 -9.06
C ILE A 108 11.39 3.91 -9.86
N SER A 109 12.46 4.38 -9.25
CA SER A 109 13.40 5.33 -9.85
C SER A 109 14.84 5.00 -9.49
N THR A 110 15.78 5.52 -10.25
CA THR A 110 17.18 5.40 -9.95
C THR A 110 17.46 5.96 -8.54
N TYR A 111 18.02 5.13 -7.67
CA TYR A 111 18.41 5.56 -6.33
C TYR A 111 19.64 6.51 -6.37
N ASN A 112 20.63 6.20 -7.21
CA ASN A 112 21.84 6.99 -7.35
C ASN A 112 22.40 6.85 -8.77
N ASN A 113 22.83 7.97 -9.36
CA ASN A 113 23.30 8.02 -10.76
C ASN A 113 24.69 7.40 -11.00
N ARG A 114 25.41 6.98 -9.95
CA ARG A 114 26.69 6.29 -10.11
C ARG A 114 26.45 4.85 -10.54
N THR A 115 27.20 4.36 -11.53
CA THR A 115 27.00 3.05 -12.17
C THR A 115 27.02 1.87 -11.19
N GLY A 116 27.78 1.93 -10.10
CA GLY A 116 27.77 0.90 -9.06
C GLY A 116 26.42 0.72 -8.35
N TRP A 117 25.47 1.65 -8.51
CA TRP A 117 24.12 1.60 -7.95
C TRP A 117 23.06 1.20 -8.95
N SER A 118 23.43 0.85 -10.20
CA SER A 118 22.47 0.57 -11.29
C SER A 118 21.43 -0.52 -10.97
N ALA A 119 21.75 -1.45 -10.08
CA ALA A 119 20.85 -2.51 -9.65
C ALA A 119 20.00 -2.12 -8.41
N THR A 120 20.12 -0.89 -7.90
CA THR A 120 19.36 -0.39 -6.75
C THR A 120 18.41 0.71 -7.19
N VAL A 121 17.15 0.57 -6.83
CA VAL A 121 16.10 1.53 -7.14
C VAL A 121 15.46 2.05 -5.86
N GLU A 122 14.78 3.19 -5.97
CA GLU A 122 13.95 3.78 -4.92
C GLU A 122 12.48 3.69 -5.33
N ASP A 123 11.61 3.30 -4.40
CA ASP A 123 10.18 3.29 -4.63
C ASP A 123 9.48 4.58 -4.18
N SER A 124 8.32 4.80 -4.77
CA SER A 124 7.36 5.80 -4.33
C SER A 124 5.95 5.22 -4.45
N VAL A 125 5.14 5.36 -3.41
CA VAL A 125 3.75 4.88 -3.39
C VAL A 125 2.85 5.94 -2.79
N PHE A 126 1.81 6.32 -3.53
CA PHE A 126 0.80 7.28 -3.11
C PHE A 126 -0.60 6.72 -3.38
N VAL A 127 -1.47 6.76 -2.38
CA VAL A 127 -2.87 6.36 -2.47
C VAL A 127 -3.73 7.59 -2.31
N HIS A 128 -4.73 7.76 -3.16
CA HIS A 128 -5.70 8.86 -3.05
C HIS A 128 -6.28 8.89 -1.63
N HIS A 129 -6.33 10.06 -1.00
CA HIS A 129 -6.67 10.23 0.42
C HIS A 129 -8.01 9.59 0.82
N ALA A 130 -9.04 9.64 -0.05
CA ALA A 130 -10.34 9.02 0.18
C ALA A 130 -10.33 7.47 0.05
N HIS A 131 -9.21 6.89 -0.41
CA HIS A 131 -9.07 5.46 -0.64
C HIS A 131 -8.03 4.79 0.26
N GLN A 132 -7.50 5.51 1.25
CA GLN A 132 -6.57 4.96 2.24
C GLN A 132 -7.23 3.88 3.14
N GLY A 133 -6.41 3.05 3.78
CA GLY A 133 -6.89 2.01 4.69
C GLY A 133 -7.55 0.80 4.03
N LYS A 134 -7.62 0.76 2.69
CA LYS A 134 -8.27 -0.30 1.90
C LYS A 134 -7.28 -1.32 1.30
N GLY A 135 -6.02 -1.32 1.70
CA GLY A 135 -5.00 -2.26 1.19
C GLY A 135 -4.33 -1.84 -0.12
N LEU A 136 -4.72 -0.72 -0.75
CA LEU A 136 -4.18 -0.27 -2.04
C LEU A 136 -2.67 -0.04 -2.02
N GLY A 137 -2.11 0.49 -0.94
CA GLY A 137 -0.66 0.65 -0.81
C GLY A 137 0.09 -0.67 -0.92
N LYS A 138 -0.44 -1.74 -0.29
CA LYS A 138 0.13 -3.09 -0.38
C LYS A 138 0.03 -3.67 -1.79
N LEU A 139 -1.09 -3.42 -2.47
CA LEU A 139 -1.30 -3.85 -3.84
C LEU A 139 -0.31 -3.17 -4.80
N ILE A 140 -0.16 -1.83 -4.72
CA ILE A 140 0.74 -1.05 -5.56
C ILE A 140 2.21 -1.41 -5.29
N LEU A 141 2.64 -1.41 -4.02
CA LEU A 141 4.03 -1.71 -3.68
C LEU A 141 4.38 -3.16 -4.01
N GLY A 142 3.46 -4.12 -3.79
CA GLY A 142 3.65 -5.52 -4.17
C GLY A 142 3.87 -5.69 -5.68
N ASP A 143 3.07 -5.02 -6.52
CA ASP A 143 3.25 -5.03 -7.98
C ASP A 143 4.59 -4.38 -8.40
N LEU A 144 4.98 -3.26 -7.77
CA LEU A 144 6.29 -2.63 -8.03
C LEU A 144 7.47 -3.55 -7.71
N LEU A 145 7.41 -4.29 -6.59
CA LEU A 145 8.46 -5.22 -6.20
C LEU A 145 8.59 -6.37 -7.19
N LEU A 146 7.48 -6.93 -7.67
CA LEU A 146 7.48 -7.95 -8.72
C LEU A 146 8.10 -7.43 -10.01
N ARG A 147 7.74 -6.22 -10.45
CA ARG A 147 8.34 -5.59 -11.63
C ARG A 147 9.82 -5.32 -11.44
N ALA A 148 10.22 -4.80 -10.28
CA ALA A 148 11.64 -4.56 -9.98
C ALA A 148 12.46 -5.85 -10.06
N GLU A 149 11.95 -6.97 -9.55
CA GLU A 149 12.59 -8.27 -9.64
C GLU A 149 12.69 -8.76 -11.10
N GLN A 150 11.59 -8.65 -11.86
CA GLN A 150 11.55 -9.05 -13.29
C GLN A 150 12.50 -8.23 -14.15
N LEU A 151 12.69 -6.95 -13.84
CA LEU A 151 13.62 -6.03 -14.51
C LEU A 151 15.08 -6.22 -14.10
N GLY A 152 15.36 -7.15 -13.16
CA GLY A 152 16.71 -7.50 -12.74
C GLY A 152 17.30 -6.60 -11.66
N HIS A 153 16.52 -5.70 -11.06
CA HIS A 153 16.98 -4.94 -9.89
C HIS A 153 17.27 -5.89 -8.72
N LYS A 154 18.19 -5.51 -7.87
CA LYS A 154 18.67 -6.35 -6.75
C LYS A 154 18.20 -5.83 -5.39
N SER A 155 17.88 -4.54 -5.33
CA SER A 155 17.50 -3.88 -4.08
C SER A 155 16.52 -2.74 -4.34
N VAL A 156 15.57 -2.58 -3.44
CA VAL A 156 14.65 -1.44 -3.40
C VAL A 156 14.87 -0.69 -2.09
N ILE A 157 15.08 0.60 -2.17
CA ILE A 157 15.20 1.50 -1.03
C ILE A 157 13.93 2.32 -0.91
N ALA A 158 13.42 2.46 0.31
CA ALA A 158 12.37 3.39 0.66
C ALA A 158 12.94 4.49 1.57
N ARG A 159 12.68 5.77 1.26
CA ARG A 159 13.01 6.92 2.10
C ARG A 159 11.74 7.53 2.66
N ILE A 160 11.47 7.29 3.92
CA ILE A 160 10.21 7.60 4.57
C ILE A 160 10.44 8.64 5.67
N SER A 161 9.59 9.67 5.73
CA SER A 161 9.56 10.56 6.90
C SER A 161 9.21 9.79 8.16
N GLY A 162 9.92 10.04 9.25
CA GLY A 162 9.83 9.26 10.49
C GLY A 162 8.45 9.23 11.14
N GLU A 163 7.60 10.23 10.86
CA GLU A 163 6.23 10.32 11.37
C GLU A 163 5.24 9.45 10.57
N GLN A 164 5.63 8.93 9.41
CA GLN A 164 4.74 8.19 8.50
C GLN A 164 4.60 6.72 8.90
N VAL A 165 4.01 6.47 10.09
CA VAL A 165 3.84 5.13 10.66
C VAL A 165 3.13 4.17 9.70
N GLY A 166 2.15 4.66 8.93
CA GLY A 166 1.42 3.86 7.95
C GLY A 166 2.33 3.34 6.83
N SER A 167 3.22 4.21 6.31
CA SER A 167 4.19 3.83 5.29
C SER A 167 5.24 2.87 5.85
N LEU A 168 5.76 3.11 7.05
CA LEU A 168 6.72 2.21 7.70
C LEU A 168 6.13 0.79 7.87
N ARG A 169 4.89 0.69 8.34
CA ARG A 169 4.18 -0.60 8.48
C ARG A 169 3.92 -1.28 7.14
N LEU A 170 3.57 -0.52 6.10
CA LEU A 170 3.35 -1.04 4.76
C LEU A 170 4.62 -1.72 4.23
N HIS A 171 5.75 -1.02 4.29
CA HIS A 171 7.02 -1.54 3.80
C HIS A 171 7.50 -2.74 4.62
N ALA A 172 7.43 -2.68 5.95
CA ALA A 172 7.75 -3.81 6.83
C ALA A 172 6.91 -5.05 6.51
N ALA A 173 5.59 -4.89 6.23
CA ALA A 173 4.70 -6.00 5.88
C ALA A 173 5.04 -6.64 4.51
N LEU A 174 5.82 -5.96 3.66
CA LEU A 174 6.35 -6.47 2.40
C LEU A 174 7.83 -6.86 2.47
N GLY A 175 8.36 -6.97 3.70
CA GLY A 175 9.70 -7.49 3.98
C GLY A 175 10.82 -6.48 3.72
N PHE A 176 10.55 -5.20 3.84
CA PHE A 176 11.60 -4.20 3.99
C PHE A 176 12.14 -4.23 5.41
N GLU A 177 13.45 -4.08 5.53
CA GLU A 177 14.18 -4.04 6.80
C GLU A 177 14.75 -2.64 7.06
N PRO A 178 14.87 -2.20 8.31
CA PRO A 178 15.51 -0.94 8.65
C PRO A 178 16.97 -0.92 8.19
N ALA A 179 17.36 0.12 7.43
CA ALA A 179 18.71 0.32 6.94
C ALA A 179 19.42 1.54 7.58
N GLY A 180 18.65 2.45 8.15
CA GLY A 180 19.20 3.61 8.85
C GLY A 180 18.16 4.70 9.11
N ARG A 181 18.56 5.70 9.90
CA ARG A 181 17.77 6.90 10.19
C ARG A 181 18.68 8.12 10.23
N LEU A 182 18.35 9.12 9.46
CA LEU A 182 18.97 10.43 9.50
C LEU A 182 18.06 11.38 10.27
N LYS A 183 18.58 12.01 11.31
CA LYS A 183 17.82 12.92 12.16
C LYS A 183 17.81 14.33 11.59
N ALA A 184 16.64 14.96 11.58
CA ALA A 184 16.46 16.37 11.24
C ALA A 184 17.08 16.78 9.88
N VAL A 185 16.99 15.89 8.87
CA VAL A 185 17.61 16.13 7.54
C VAL A 185 16.68 16.79 6.54
N GLY A 186 15.41 16.87 6.84
CA GLY A 186 14.41 17.57 6.02
C GLY A 186 13.65 18.59 6.85
N ARG A 187 13.03 19.59 6.18
CA ARG A 187 12.16 20.57 6.83
C ARG A 187 10.89 20.79 6.01
N LYS A 188 9.74 20.68 6.63
CA LYS A 188 8.45 20.94 6.01
C LYS A 188 7.43 21.36 7.08
N PHE A 189 6.53 22.29 6.75
CA PHE A 189 5.53 22.84 7.69
C PHE A 189 6.14 23.30 9.02
N GLU A 190 7.28 24.02 8.94
CA GLU A 190 8.05 24.51 10.09
C GLU A 190 8.59 23.40 11.02
N GLN A 191 8.57 22.13 10.59
CA GLN A 191 9.04 20.98 11.35
C GLN A 191 10.30 20.38 10.74
N ASP A 192 11.27 20.04 11.59
CA ASP A 192 12.43 19.25 11.19
C ASP A 192 12.03 17.77 11.15
N LEU A 193 12.37 17.10 10.05
CA LEU A 193 11.93 15.75 9.76
C LEU A 193 13.10 14.79 9.71
N ASP A 194 12.93 13.64 10.36
CA ASP A 194 13.83 12.52 10.21
C ASP A 194 13.53 11.75 8.91
N CYS A 195 14.57 11.24 8.28
CA CYS A 195 14.42 10.30 7.16
C CYS A 195 14.80 8.88 7.61
N VAL A 196 13.84 7.96 7.55
CA VAL A 196 14.06 6.53 7.78
C VAL A 196 14.31 5.84 6.44
N TYR A 197 15.43 5.14 6.36
CA TYR A 197 15.79 4.30 5.23
C TYR A 197 15.39 2.86 5.51
N LEU A 198 14.62 2.29 4.61
CA LEU A 198 14.31 0.86 4.61
C LEU A 198 14.87 0.23 3.33
N LEU A 199 15.28 -1.02 3.43
CA LEU A 199 15.87 -1.79 2.33
C LEU A 199 15.10 -3.09 2.12
N LYS A 200 14.74 -3.38 0.89
CA LYS A 200 14.27 -4.69 0.44
C LYS A 200 15.28 -5.32 -0.49
N SER A 201 15.87 -6.46 -0.10
CA SER A 201 16.64 -7.30 -1.02
C SER A 201 15.68 -8.10 -1.91
N LEU A 202 15.90 -8.06 -3.23
CA LEU A 202 15.18 -8.86 -4.22
C LEU A 202 15.98 -10.11 -4.64
N ARG A 203 17.18 -10.31 -4.07
CA ARG A 203 17.98 -11.51 -4.32
C ARG A 203 17.28 -12.70 -3.67
N LYS A 204 17.09 -13.77 -4.44
CA LYS A 204 16.79 -15.06 -3.84
C LYS A 204 18.02 -15.50 -3.03
N PRO A 205 17.80 -16.02 -1.83
CA PRO A 205 18.90 -16.58 -1.02
C PRO A 205 19.62 -17.71 -1.75
#